data_8c2a1b2d63a126b38985e0a138af9e77
#
_entry.id   8c2a1b2d63a126b38985e0a138af9e77
#
_cell.length_a   1.000
_cell.length_b   1.000
_cell.length_c   1.000
_cell.angle_alpha   90.00
_cell.angle_beta   90.00
_cell.angle_gamma   90.00
#
_symmetry.space_group_name_H-M   'P 1'
#
loop_
_entity.id
_entity.type
_entity.pdbx_description
1 polymer ?
#
loop_
_entity_poly.entity_id
_entity_poly.type
_entity_poly.pdbx_seq_one_letter_code
_entity_poly.pdbx_strand_id
1 'polypeptide(L)'
;MCVLAVAVFALTACEGFDINDLLGGNGGSIDEPTTYEISVEPLLLQFGAEGGEKAVEIEANVDFELLCEAEWVSYQVSENGAVVTVRSHTAKDKRKAMLVVFNKEYEIYKSVTIEQEGYVPSQPSSVSLDKSEIAWDELIVKGSTSGDTSLLCSIQITKGADFCSTAIKQFKVGGEFILDFTKNMSNAPRTAEIVVAFSDGFAKTLSVTQLAKEVVIVDSSYDRQWAEQPEKVENKHYIHKTYYSTLMDGQRVRNFSVCYDTVKMCSRWVAYPGHSVYRKWGSYQVGENNNSGRTNAWAFDDAVTEYAPSTDYNCAYSIVSKYDSKTDAYDTAKKPIIPHRRQADICFTNGFGWGWARGHMLPSSQRYNTWENNAQTCYATNIMVQQYDFNSGSWADVEALERNKNCSDTLYVVVGTLFEDNKTISRFGRTIGVPTHCYKLLLRTKSGSTREAISDITSADELICIGFLFENNESSKDVNISTVATSVAEIEKRAGFKFFRNLNPAIADKVKSQNRPSDWGL
;
A
#
# COMPACT_ATOMS: atom_id res chain seq x y z
N MET A 1 -38.88 30.16 24.65
CA MET A 1 -37.94 29.20 24.02
C MET A 1 -36.70 30.00 23.63
N CYS A 2 -35.79 30.22 24.59
CA CYS A 2 -34.50 30.86 24.33
C CYS A 2 -33.43 29.78 24.45
N VAL A 3 -32.73 29.53 23.33
CA VAL A 3 -31.55 28.65 23.28
C VAL A 3 -30.35 29.48 23.76
N LEU A 4 -29.84 29.13 24.93
CA LEU A 4 -28.57 29.70 25.41
C LEU A 4 -27.43 28.85 24.82
N ALA A 5 -26.60 29.47 23.98
CA ALA A 5 -25.37 28.87 23.50
C ALA A 5 -24.32 28.90 24.62
N VAL A 6 -23.90 27.73 25.07
CA VAL A 6 -22.80 27.58 26.04
C VAL A 6 -21.49 27.52 25.26
N ALA A 7 -20.65 28.53 25.43
CA ALA A 7 -19.28 28.54 24.93
C ALA A 7 -18.41 27.70 25.87
N VAL A 8 -17.79 26.66 25.31
CA VAL A 8 -16.82 25.81 26.01
C VAL A 8 -15.48 26.54 26.06
N PHE A 9 -15.07 26.97 27.25
CA PHE A 9 -13.68 27.36 27.52
C PHE A 9 -12.97 26.21 28.23
N ALA A 10 -11.92 25.69 27.59
CA ALA A 10 -11.01 24.77 28.21
C ALA A 10 -10.15 25.54 29.23
N LEU A 11 -10.32 25.26 30.50
CA LEU A 11 -9.51 25.80 31.59
C LEU A 11 -8.33 24.86 31.87
N THR A 12 -7.17 25.22 31.35
CA THR A 12 -5.87 24.77 31.86
C THR A 12 -5.52 25.62 33.07
N ALA A 13 -5.20 24.95 34.18
CA ALA A 13 -4.62 25.48 35.42
C ALA A 13 -5.41 26.60 36.13
N CYS A 14 -5.93 26.25 37.28
CA CYS A 14 -6.59 27.16 38.22
C CYS A 14 -5.63 28.17 38.83
N GLU A 15 -5.63 29.38 38.30
CA GLU A 15 -5.35 30.59 39.09
C GLU A 15 -6.38 31.64 38.67
N GLY A 16 -7.31 31.96 39.58
CA GLY A 16 -8.14 33.17 39.52
C GLY A 16 -9.48 33.08 38.79
N PHE A 17 -10.38 32.25 39.30
CA PHE A 17 -11.79 32.44 38.95
C PHE A 17 -12.35 33.64 39.74
N ASP A 18 -12.67 34.75 39.05
CA ASP A 18 -13.30 35.91 39.63
C ASP A 18 -14.82 35.74 39.53
N ILE A 19 -15.43 35.46 40.70
CA ILE A 19 -16.86 35.23 40.83
C ILE A 19 -17.69 36.51 40.62
N ASN A 20 -17.05 37.67 40.56
CA ASN A 20 -17.75 38.95 40.35
C ASN A 20 -18.35 39.06 38.94
N ASP A 21 -17.90 38.27 37.98
CA ASP A 21 -18.51 38.22 36.65
C ASP A 21 -19.88 37.50 36.62
N LEU A 22 -20.21 36.74 37.68
CA LEU A 22 -21.51 36.04 37.79
C LEU A 22 -22.61 36.88 38.44
N LEU A 23 -22.22 37.91 39.20
CA LEU A 23 -23.12 38.67 40.04
C LEU A 23 -23.23 40.13 39.54
N GLY A 24 -23.81 40.32 38.34
CA GLY A 24 -24.01 41.66 37.77
C GLY A 24 -24.73 42.63 38.75
N GLY A 25 -23.97 43.63 39.19
CA GLY A 25 -24.42 44.58 40.18
C GLY A 25 -25.55 45.50 39.76
N ASN A 26 -26.43 45.77 40.67
CA ASN A 26 -26.92 47.15 40.90
C ASN A 26 -27.63 47.28 42.29
N GLY A 27 -27.20 48.30 43.00
CA GLY A 27 -27.61 48.54 44.35
C GLY A 27 -28.99 49.25 44.52
N GLY A 28 -29.49 49.14 45.70
CA GLY A 28 -30.52 50.12 46.22
C GLY A 28 -31.39 49.58 47.32
N SER A 29 -31.18 50.15 48.46
CA SER A 29 -32.14 50.43 49.54
C SER A 29 -32.01 49.69 50.87
N ILE A 30 -31.90 50.47 51.88
CA ILE A 30 -31.63 50.30 53.29
C ILE A 30 -32.85 49.71 54.00
N ASP A 31 -32.67 48.54 54.62
CA ASP A 31 -33.34 48.16 55.85
C ASP A 31 -32.43 47.18 56.60
N GLU A 32 -32.48 47.21 57.93
CA GLU A 32 -31.53 46.62 58.90
C GLU A 32 -30.72 45.41 58.48
N PRO A 33 -29.45 45.27 58.89
CA PRO A 33 -28.55 44.23 58.35
C PRO A 33 -28.98 42.86 58.87
N THR A 34 -29.88 42.21 58.18
CA THR A 34 -30.02 40.78 58.27
C THR A 34 -28.76 40.26 57.56
N THR A 35 -27.82 39.82 58.38
CA THR A 35 -26.57 39.21 57.81
C THR A 35 -26.97 37.90 57.13
N TYR A 36 -26.99 37.92 55.79
CA TYR A 36 -27.26 36.69 55.03
C TYR A 36 -25.99 35.90 54.99
N GLU A 37 -26.02 34.61 55.31
CA GLU A 37 -24.86 33.74 55.43
C GLU A 37 -25.13 32.37 54.80
N ILE A 38 -24.12 31.86 54.15
CA ILE A 38 -24.02 30.47 53.70
C ILE A 38 -22.73 29.89 54.30
N SER A 39 -22.83 28.81 55.05
CA SER A 39 -21.71 28.00 55.51
C SER A 39 -21.74 26.63 54.83
N VAL A 40 -20.58 26.08 54.59
CA VAL A 40 -20.43 24.80 53.87
C VAL A 40 -19.31 23.99 54.51
N GLU A 41 -19.61 22.75 54.88
CA GLU A 41 -18.61 21.82 55.44
C GLU A 41 -18.80 20.41 54.86
N PRO A 42 -17.69 19.72 54.53
CA PRO A 42 -16.31 20.19 54.51
C PRO A 42 -16.01 21.04 53.25
N LEU A 43 -15.02 21.92 53.32
CA LEU A 43 -14.55 22.73 52.17
C LEU A 43 -13.68 21.92 51.18
N LEU A 44 -13.32 20.70 51.53
CA LEU A 44 -12.53 19.81 50.69
C LEU A 44 -13.11 18.39 50.72
N LEU A 45 -13.47 17.89 49.56
CA LEU A 45 -13.82 16.50 49.34
C LEU A 45 -12.72 15.78 48.62
N GLN A 46 -12.16 14.75 49.20
CA GLN A 46 -11.12 13.93 48.60
C GLN A 46 -11.68 12.56 48.23
N PHE A 47 -11.46 12.14 46.99
CA PHE A 47 -11.89 10.85 46.46
C PHE A 47 -10.72 10.04 45.98
N GLY A 48 -10.78 8.74 46.12
CA GLY A 48 -9.91 7.81 45.41
C GLY A 48 -10.22 7.77 43.91
N ALA A 49 -9.40 7.10 43.15
CA ALA A 49 -9.61 6.95 41.70
C ALA A 49 -10.93 6.26 41.34
N GLU A 50 -11.44 5.40 42.21
CA GLU A 50 -12.72 4.71 42.05
C GLU A 50 -13.93 5.65 42.09
N GLY A 51 -13.77 6.86 42.66
CA GLY A 51 -14.84 7.80 42.84
C GLY A 51 -15.69 7.46 44.06
N GLY A 52 -17.00 7.69 43.99
CA GLY A 52 -17.94 7.41 45.07
C GLY A 52 -18.78 8.62 45.45
N GLU A 53 -19.38 8.58 46.64
CA GLU A 53 -20.28 9.61 47.13
C GLU A 53 -19.81 10.18 48.47
N LYS A 54 -19.94 11.50 48.63
CA LYS A 54 -19.68 12.21 49.87
C LYS A 54 -20.70 13.31 50.08
N ALA A 55 -21.10 13.51 51.32
CA ALA A 55 -22.01 14.56 51.69
C ALA A 55 -21.27 15.89 51.94
N VAL A 56 -21.96 16.97 51.66
CA VAL A 56 -21.61 18.34 52.03
C VAL A 56 -22.77 18.89 52.83
N GLU A 57 -22.51 19.35 54.03
CA GLU A 57 -23.49 20.05 54.86
C GLU A 57 -23.51 21.53 54.47
N ILE A 58 -24.71 22.08 54.32
CA ILE A 58 -24.90 23.48 53.93
C ILE A 58 -25.89 24.09 54.93
N GLU A 59 -25.40 25.03 55.70
CA GLU A 59 -26.24 25.83 56.59
C GLU A 59 -26.38 27.23 55.94
N ALA A 60 -27.60 27.61 55.65
CA ALA A 60 -27.93 28.91 55.07
C ALA A 60 -29.22 29.49 55.65
N ASN A 61 -29.25 30.78 55.84
CA ASN A 61 -30.44 31.51 56.20
C ASN A 61 -31.12 32.17 54.99
N VAL A 62 -30.74 31.79 53.81
CA VAL A 62 -31.27 32.18 52.51
C VAL A 62 -31.33 30.97 51.56
N ASP A 63 -32.13 31.04 50.52
CA ASP A 63 -32.14 30.04 49.47
C ASP A 63 -30.80 29.97 48.79
N PHE A 64 -30.38 28.78 48.33
CA PHE A 64 -29.12 28.61 47.65
C PHE A 64 -29.23 27.71 46.43
N GLU A 65 -28.35 27.93 45.48
CA GLU A 65 -28.15 27.11 44.28
C GLU A 65 -26.74 26.49 44.30
N LEU A 66 -26.59 25.37 43.61
CA LEU A 66 -25.30 24.70 43.43
C LEU A 66 -24.91 24.70 41.96
N LEU A 67 -23.60 24.89 41.70
CA LEU A 67 -23.03 24.83 40.39
C LEU A 67 -21.69 24.05 40.41
N CYS A 68 -21.57 23.06 39.55
CA CYS A 68 -20.33 22.39 39.26
C CYS A 68 -20.25 22.13 37.74
N GLU A 69 -19.23 22.66 37.08
CA GLU A 69 -19.07 22.55 35.62
C GLU A 69 -18.36 21.25 35.19
N ALA A 70 -17.82 20.49 36.15
CA ALA A 70 -17.07 19.28 35.83
C ALA A 70 -18.03 18.13 35.49
N GLU A 71 -18.00 17.64 34.27
CA GLU A 71 -18.86 16.53 33.78
C GLU A 71 -18.69 15.22 34.54
N TRP A 72 -17.60 15.06 35.28
CA TRP A 72 -17.32 13.89 36.11
C TRP A 72 -17.83 13.98 37.53
N VAL A 73 -18.43 15.12 37.91
CA VAL A 73 -19.07 15.39 39.18
C VAL A 73 -20.56 15.57 38.95
N SER A 74 -21.36 14.94 39.77
CA SER A 74 -22.81 15.20 39.87
C SER A 74 -23.19 15.41 41.34
N TYR A 75 -24.30 16.06 41.59
CA TYR A 75 -24.78 16.32 42.96
C TYR A 75 -26.28 16.23 43.04
N GLN A 76 -26.75 15.85 44.21
CA GLN A 76 -28.17 15.88 44.58
C GLN A 76 -28.35 16.75 45.83
N VAL A 77 -29.21 17.77 45.74
CA VAL A 77 -29.50 18.67 46.83
C VAL A 77 -30.46 17.99 47.79
N SER A 78 -30.25 18.17 49.09
CA SER A 78 -31.11 17.74 50.20
C SER A 78 -31.44 18.93 51.10
N GLU A 79 -32.31 18.75 52.05
CA GLU A 79 -32.81 19.81 52.93
C GLU A 79 -31.71 20.52 53.72
N ASN A 80 -30.61 19.81 54.04
CA ASN A 80 -29.49 20.31 54.85
C ASN A 80 -28.14 20.18 54.16
N GLY A 81 -28.10 20.17 52.80
CA GLY A 81 -26.83 20.06 52.10
C GLY A 81 -26.94 19.41 50.72
N ALA A 82 -25.90 18.70 50.32
CA ALA A 82 -25.87 18.00 49.07
C ALA A 82 -25.02 16.70 49.15
N VAL A 83 -25.41 15.70 48.38
CA VAL A 83 -24.58 14.51 48.13
C VAL A 83 -23.86 14.69 46.81
N VAL A 84 -22.55 14.70 46.85
CA VAL A 84 -21.67 14.82 45.68
C VAL A 84 -21.23 13.43 45.26
N THR A 85 -21.51 13.09 44.01
CA THR A 85 -21.10 11.82 43.39
C THR A 85 -20.03 12.10 42.37
N VAL A 86 -18.91 11.39 42.50
CA VAL A 86 -17.74 11.49 41.62
C VAL A 86 -17.56 10.19 40.85
N ARG A 87 -17.49 10.30 39.53
CA ARG A 87 -17.25 9.13 38.66
C ARG A 87 -15.82 8.62 38.79
N SER A 88 -15.59 7.34 38.48
CA SER A 88 -14.25 6.75 38.45
C SER A 88 -13.32 7.52 37.50
N HIS A 89 -12.05 7.56 37.89
CA HIS A 89 -10.98 8.23 37.15
C HIS A 89 -9.91 7.22 36.73
N THR A 90 -9.68 7.07 35.43
CA THR A 90 -8.75 6.07 34.89
C THR A 90 -7.41 6.65 34.41
N ALA A 91 -7.25 7.97 34.42
CA ALA A 91 -5.97 8.61 34.15
C ALA A 91 -5.08 8.67 35.41
N LYS A 92 -3.76 8.75 35.22
CA LYS A 92 -2.79 8.75 36.33
C LYS A 92 -2.70 10.06 37.09
N ASP A 93 -3.07 11.15 36.46
CA ASP A 93 -2.99 12.48 37.06
C ASP A 93 -4.19 12.73 37.96
N LYS A 94 -3.94 13.43 39.08
CA LYS A 94 -5.01 13.93 39.92
C LYS A 94 -5.85 14.95 39.19
N ARG A 95 -7.15 15.01 39.50
CA ARG A 95 -8.04 16.06 38.97
C ARG A 95 -8.77 16.77 40.08
N LYS A 96 -9.14 18.02 39.81
CA LYS A 96 -9.83 18.88 40.72
C LYS A 96 -11.06 19.49 40.06
N ALA A 97 -12.07 19.72 40.85
CA ALA A 97 -13.27 20.48 40.49
C ALA A 97 -13.70 21.36 41.65
N MET A 98 -14.56 22.30 41.38
CA MET A 98 -15.13 23.17 42.37
C MET A 98 -16.64 23.05 42.32
N LEU A 99 -17.27 22.80 43.48
CA LEU A 99 -18.70 22.94 43.68
C LEU A 99 -18.94 24.28 44.36
N VAL A 100 -19.68 25.16 43.72
CA VAL A 100 -20.03 26.49 44.23
C VAL A 100 -21.46 26.44 44.78
N VAL A 101 -21.64 26.85 46.01
CA VAL A 101 -22.91 27.07 46.65
C VAL A 101 -23.13 28.59 46.73
N PHE A 102 -24.19 29.10 46.14
CA PHE A 102 -24.36 30.54 46.00
C PHE A 102 -25.83 30.98 46.11
N ASN A 103 -26.01 32.24 46.55
CA ASN A 103 -27.23 32.97 46.38
C ASN A 103 -26.95 34.20 45.50
N LYS A 104 -27.67 34.32 44.42
CA LYS A 104 -27.45 35.35 43.40
C LYS A 104 -28.03 36.72 43.82
N GLU A 105 -29.08 36.73 44.62
CA GLU A 105 -29.76 37.95 45.02
C GLU A 105 -28.90 38.76 46.02
N TYR A 106 -28.24 38.04 46.95
CA TYR A 106 -27.42 38.66 48.00
C TYR A 106 -25.92 38.59 47.74
N GLU A 107 -25.52 38.12 46.55
CA GLU A 107 -24.11 38.02 46.10
C GLU A 107 -23.21 37.25 47.08
N ILE A 108 -23.76 36.21 47.74
CA ILE A 108 -23.00 35.36 48.65
C ILE A 108 -22.66 34.02 47.99
N TYR A 109 -21.46 33.55 48.23
CA TYR A 109 -21.04 32.22 47.76
C TYR A 109 -20.04 31.55 48.70
N LYS A 110 -20.01 30.24 48.62
CA LYS A 110 -18.98 29.36 49.19
C LYS A 110 -18.59 28.32 48.18
N SER A 111 -17.34 27.86 48.23
CA SER A 111 -16.86 26.82 47.32
C SER A 111 -16.31 25.62 48.07
N VAL A 112 -16.63 24.44 47.57
CA VAL A 112 -16.07 23.17 48.02
C VAL A 112 -15.13 22.67 46.95
N THR A 113 -13.86 22.45 47.30
CA THR A 113 -12.90 21.81 46.42
C THR A 113 -13.14 20.31 46.39
N ILE A 114 -13.20 19.74 45.20
CA ILE A 114 -13.31 18.30 44.98
C ILE A 114 -11.99 17.85 44.36
N GLU A 115 -11.26 17.01 45.08
CA GLU A 115 -10.01 16.41 44.57
C GLU A 115 -10.22 14.91 44.35
N GLN A 116 -9.80 14.43 43.24
CA GLN A 116 -9.79 13.00 42.98
C GLN A 116 -8.40 12.52 42.63
N GLU A 117 -7.94 11.46 43.29
CA GLU A 117 -6.65 10.83 43.04
C GLU A 117 -6.62 10.22 41.63
N GLY A 118 -5.42 10.23 41.03
CA GLY A 118 -5.17 9.50 39.81
C GLY A 118 -5.19 7.99 40.05
N TYR A 119 -5.50 7.28 38.99
CA TYR A 119 -5.54 5.83 39.01
C TYR A 119 -4.13 5.23 39.13
N VAL A 120 -3.92 4.36 40.09
CA VAL A 120 -2.71 3.58 40.26
C VAL A 120 -3.07 2.11 40.00
N PRO A 121 -2.65 1.51 38.87
CA PRO A 121 -2.95 0.12 38.58
C PRO A 121 -2.43 -0.82 39.67
N SER A 122 -3.24 -1.75 40.08
CA SER A 122 -2.83 -2.83 41.03
C SER A 122 -1.80 -3.78 40.38
N GLN A 123 -1.79 -3.86 39.06
CA GLN A 123 -0.83 -4.61 38.27
C GLN A 123 -0.47 -3.77 37.03
N PRO A 124 0.81 -3.84 36.56
CA PRO A 124 1.24 -3.10 35.38
C PRO A 124 0.49 -3.61 34.14
N SER A 125 -0.01 -2.67 33.34
CA SER A 125 -0.63 -2.97 32.06
C SER A 125 0.38 -3.58 31.10
N SER A 126 0.02 -4.66 30.43
CA SER A 126 0.85 -5.26 29.39
C SER A 126 0.01 -5.83 28.25
N VAL A 127 0.64 -5.96 27.09
CA VAL A 127 0.08 -6.59 25.89
C VAL A 127 1.14 -7.37 25.16
N SER A 128 0.77 -8.55 24.67
CA SER A 128 1.62 -9.44 23.88
C SER A 128 0.87 -10.05 22.71
N LEU A 129 1.61 -10.49 21.71
CA LEU A 129 1.12 -11.33 20.62
C LEU A 129 1.69 -12.73 20.78
N ASP A 130 0.96 -13.73 20.32
CA ASP A 130 1.42 -15.10 20.24
C ASP A 130 2.54 -15.29 19.20
N LYS A 131 2.54 -14.42 18.16
CA LYS A 131 3.52 -14.41 17.08
C LYS A 131 3.82 -12.99 16.63
N SER A 132 5.09 -12.71 16.36
CA SER A 132 5.54 -11.46 15.71
C SER A 132 5.94 -11.67 14.24
N GLU A 133 6.05 -12.93 13.82
CA GLU A 133 6.29 -13.32 12.43
C GLU A 133 5.37 -14.49 12.08
N ILE A 134 4.77 -14.44 10.89
CA ILE A 134 3.85 -15.45 10.38
C ILE A 134 4.21 -15.82 8.95
N ALA A 135 3.86 -17.04 8.54
CA ALA A 135 3.99 -17.49 7.15
C ALA A 135 3.10 -16.67 6.20
N TRP A 136 3.42 -16.72 4.91
CA TRP A 136 2.70 -15.98 3.87
C TRP A 136 1.19 -16.29 3.80
N ASP A 137 0.78 -17.48 4.18
CA ASP A 137 -0.60 -18.00 4.16
C ASP A 137 -1.20 -18.17 5.55
N GLU A 138 -0.47 -17.81 6.58
CA GLU A 138 -1.01 -17.76 7.93
C GLU A 138 -1.84 -16.49 8.12
N LEU A 139 -3.08 -16.67 8.59
CA LEU A 139 -4.11 -15.62 8.52
C LEU A 139 -4.50 -15.07 9.89
N ILE A 140 -4.02 -15.66 10.98
CA ILE A 140 -4.48 -15.30 12.32
C ILE A 140 -3.29 -15.14 13.25
N VAL A 141 -3.29 -14.02 13.99
CA VAL A 141 -2.41 -13.76 15.13
C VAL A 141 -3.29 -13.40 16.33
N LYS A 142 -3.00 -14.02 17.45
CA LYS A 142 -3.72 -13.75 18.71
C LYS A 142 -2.93 -12.81 19.58
N GLY A 143 -3.63 -11.85 20.16
CA GLY A 143 -3.09 -10.96 21.16
C GLY A 143 -3.80 -11.14 22.49
N SER A 144 -3.09 -10.90 23.58
CA SER A 144 -3.64 -10.90 24.93
C SER A 144 -3.16 -9.68 25.70
N THR A 145 -4.00 -9.26 26.64
CA THR A 145 -3.71 -8.14 27.53
C THR A 145 -3.76 -8.59 28.98
N SER A 146 -2.93 -7.99 29.83
CA SER A 146 -2.99 -8.19 31.26
C SER A 146 -2.82 -6.87 32.02
N GLY A 147 -3.28 -6.83 33.25
CA GLY A 147 -3.31 -5.64 34.10
C GLY A 147 -4.63 -5.55 34.86
N ASP A 148 -5.02 -4.35 35.22
CA ASP A 148 -6.28 -4.13 35.92
C ASP A 148 -7.48 -4.33 34.98
N THR A 149 -8.36 -5.25 35.33
CA THR A 149 -9.54 -5.64 34.54
C THR A 149 -10.66 -4.58 34.52
N SER A 150 -10.54 -3.54 35.32
CA SER A 150 -11.45 -2.38 35.25
C SER A 150 -11.15 -1.46 34.07
N LEU A 151 -9.94 -1.53 33.53
CA LEU A 151 -9.50 -0.72 32.41
C LEU A 151 -10.06 -1.23 31.07
N LEU A 152 -10.15 -0.31 30.12
CA LEU A 152 -10.49 -0.58 28.72
C LEU A 152 -9.23 -0.53 27.87
N CYS A 153 -9.17 -1.40 26.87
CA CYS A 153 -8.18 -1.37 25.81
C CYS A 153 -8.82 -0.94 24.50
N SER A 154 -8.10 -0.18 23.71
CA SER A 154 -8.45 0.12 22.31
C SER A 154 -7.34 -0.39 21.37
N ILE A 155 -7.72 -0.83 20.16
CA ILE A 155 -6.80 -1.32 19.14
C ILE A 155 -6.93 -0.46 17.89
N GLN A 156 -5.79 -0.01 17.39
CA GLN A 156 -5.69 0.70 16.12
C GLN A 156 -4.57 0.12 15.26
N ILE A 157 -4.88 -0.22 14.02
CA ILE A 157 -3.88 -0.61 13.02
C ILE A 157 -3.38 0.67 12.37
N THR A 158 -2.12 1.01 12.62
CA THR A 158 -1.50 2.25 12.14
C THR A 158 -0.76 2.06 10.82
N LYS A 159 -0.39 0.80 10.52
CA LYS A 159 0.23 0.42 9.25
C LYS A 159 -0.23 -0.97 8.83
N GLY A 160 -0.46 -1.17 7.53
CA GLY A 160 -0.86 -2.46 6.99
C GLY A 160 -2.36 -2.75 7.09
N ALA A 161 -3.21 -1.73 7.25
CA ALA A 161 -4.67 -1.88 7.31
C ALA A 161 -5.31 -2.41 6.03
N ASP A 162 -4.56 -2.47 4.94
CA ASP A 162 -4.95 -3.08 3.66
C ASP A 162 -4.86 -4.61 3.66
N PHE A 163 -4.12 -5.19 4.61
CA PHE A 163 -3.93 -6.64 4.72
C PHE A 163 -4.07 -7.20 6.14
N CYS A 164 -4.16 -6.35 7.14
CA CYS A 164 -4.40 -6.70 8.54
C CYS A 164 -5.66 -5.99 9.03
N SER A 165 -6.52 -6.70 9.74
CA SER A 165 -7.74 -6.16 10.31
C SER A 165 -8.02 -6.78 11.69
N THR A 166 -8.92 -6.16 12.44
CA THR A 166 -9.47 -6.72 13.68
C THR A 166 -10.94 -6.35 13.80
N ALA A 167 -11.74 -7.31 14.23
CA ALA A 167 -13.17 -7.10 14.50
C ALA A 167 -13.40 -6.34 15.81
N ILE A 168 -12.47 -6.46 16.76
CA ILE A 168 -12.59 -5.89 18.10
C ILE A 168 -11.74 -4.62 18.16
N LYS A 169 -12.40 -3.48 18.31
CA LYS A 169 -11.72 -2.17 18.45
C LYS A 169 -11.54 -1.74 19.90
N GLN A 170 -12.36 -2.25 20.80
CA GLN A 170 -12.32 -1.92 22.22
C GLN A 170 -12.81 -3.10 23.07
N PHE A 171 -12.15 -3.38 24.19
CA PHE A 171 -12.49 -4.47 25.10
C PHE A 171 -11.87 -4.23 26.50
N LYS A 172 -12.25 -5.04 27.49
CA LYS A 172 -11.68 -4.95 28.85
C LYS A 172 -10.30 -5.62 28.90
N VAL A 173 -9.42 -5.07 29.73
CA VAL A 173 -8.13 -5.70 30.07
C VAL A 173 -8.31 -7.12 30.60
N GLY A 174 -7.38 -8.01 30.31
CA GLY A 174 -7.48 -9.45 30.58
C GLY A 174 -8.16 -10.24 29.46
N GLY A 175 -8.65 -9.55 28.43
CA GLY A 175 -9.22 -10.16 27.24
C GLY A 175 -8.20 -10.50 26.16
N GLU A 176 -8.65 -11.30 25.21
CA GLU A 176 -7.89 -11.64 24.00
C GLU A 176 -8.48 -10.89 22.79
N PHE A 177 -7.65 -10.69 21.77
CA PHE A 177 -8.06 -10.16 20.48
C PHE A 177 -7.41 -10.93 19.33
N ILE A 178 -8.03 -10.83 18.18
CA ILE A 178 -7.56 -11.49 16.96
C ILE A 178 -7.21 -10.43 15.92
N LEU A 179 -6.07 -10.61 15.29
CA LEU A 179 -5.66 -9.90 14.09
C LEU A 179 -5.83 -10.86 12.90
N ASP A 180 -6.67 -10.46 11.96
CA ASP A 180 -6.93 -11.19 10.73
C ASP A 180 -6.04 -10.66 9.60
N PHE A 181 -5.32 -11.56 8.94
CA PHE A 181 -4.44 -11.23 7.83
C PHE A 181 -4.98 -11.82 6.53
N THR A 182 -4.76 -11.14 5.43
CA THR A 182 -4.90 -11.75 4.09
C THR A 182 -3.60 -12.47 3.72
N LYS A 183 -3.67 -13.44 2.79
CA LYS A 183 -2.46 -14.11 2.28
C LYS A 183 -1.49 -13.10 1.65
N ASN A 184 -0.21 -13.21 2.00
CA ASN A 184 0.83 -12.42 1.35
C ASN A 184 1.27 -13.08 0.03
N MET A 185 0.62 -12.71 -1.05
CA MET A 185 0.94 -13.25 -2.38
C MET A 185 2.12 -12.49 -3.05
N SER A 186 2.74 -11.53 -2.35
CA SER A 186 3.91 -10.81 -2.86
C SER A 186 5.20 -11.60 -2.66
N ASN A 187 6.23 -11.19 -3.35
CA ASN A 187 7.58 -11.73 -3.21
C ASN A 187 8.43 -11.01 -2.14
N ALA A 188 7.80 -10.15 -1.34
CA ALA A 188 8.44 -9.43 -0.25
C ALA A 188 7.64 -9.61 1.06
N PRO A 189 8.29 -9.69 2.22
CA PRO A 189 7.60 -9.65 3.49
C PRO A 189 6.90 -8.30 3.68
N ARG A 190 5.83 -8.31 4.47
CA ARG A 190 5.09 -7.09 4.81
C ARG A 190 4.84 -7.03 6.31
N THR A 191 4.81 -5.83 6.88
CA THR A 191 4.68 -5.63 8.32
C THR A 191 3.48 -4.77 8.65
N ALA A 192 2.63 -5.27 9.53
CA ALA A 192 1.56 -4.51 10.16
C ALA A 192 2.04 -3.94 11.48
N GLU A 193 1.63 -2.72 11.81
CA GLU A 193 1.87 -2.07 13.09
C GLU A 193 0.52 -1.80 13.78
N ILE A 194 0.43 -2.23 15.03
CA ILE A 194 -0.80 -2.20 15.82
C ILE A 194 -0.51 -1.47 17.13
N VAL A 195 -1.24 -0.41 17.39
CA VAL A 195 -1.20 0.29 18.68
C VAL A 195 -2.33 -0.23 19.56
N VAL A 196 -1.97 -0.73 20.73
CA VAL A 196 -2.92 -1.08 21.79
C VAL A 196 -2.74 -0.07 22.91
N ALA A 197 -3.79 0.69 23.18
CA ALA A 197 -3.80 1.72 24.20
C ALA A 197 -4.81 1.39 25.31
N PHE A 198 -4.41 1.61 26.54
CA PHE A 198 -5.19 1.36 27.74
C PHE A 198 -5.71 2.69 28.31
N SER A 199 -6.84 2.64 29.00
CA SER A 199 -7.47 3.84 29.56
C SER A 199 -6.67 4.49 30.71
N ASP A 200 -5.61 3.84 31.21
CA ASP A 200 -4.64 4.39 32.19
C ASP A 200 -3.50 5.20 31.54
N GLY A 201 -3.53 5.34 30.22
CA GLY A 201 -2.51 6.03 29.43
C GLY A 201 -1.34 5.14 28.99
N PHE A 202 -1.29 3.86 29.38
CA PHE A 202 -0.31 2.93 28.80
C PHE A 202 -0.65 2.65 27.35
N ALA A 203 0.35 2.69 26.47
CA ALA A 203 0.18 2.30 25.08
C ALA A 203 1.42 1.56 24.59
N LYS A 204 1.22 0.55 23.74
CA LYS A 204 2.31 -0.22 23.15
C LYS A 204 2.05 -0.46 21.68
N THR A 205 3.07 -0.23 20.87
CA THR A 205 3.07 -0.61 19.46
C THR A 205 3.60 -2.03 19.32
N LEU A 206 2.84 -2.85 18.62
CA LEU A 206 3.17 -4.22 18.29
C LEU A 206 3.36 -4.32 16.77
N SER A 207 4.27 -5.18 16.34
CA SER A 207 4.54 -5.41 14.93
C SER A 207 4.38 -6.88 14.60
N VAL A 208 3.75 -7.17 13.47
CA VAL A 208 3.65 -8.52 12.90
C VAL A 208 4.17 -8.48 11.48
N THR A 209 5.21 -9.26 11.22
CA THR A 209 5.76 -9.44 9.88
C THR A 209 5.19 -10.71 9.26
N GLN A 210 4.48 -10.56 8.15
CA GLN A 210 4.04 -11.69 7.34
C GLN A 210 5.05 -11.93 6.22
N LEU A 211 5.67 -13.10 6.24
CA LEU A 211 6.69 -13.49 5.27
C LEU A 211 6.14 -13.49 3.84
N ALA A 212 7.02 -13.33 2.88
CA ALA A 212 6.71 -13.57 1.49
C ALA A 212 6.39 -15.06 1.27
N LYS A 213 5.57 -15.36 0.28
CA LYS A 213 5.48 -16.73 -0.22
C LYS A 213 6.88 -17.17 -0.65
N GLU A 214 7.42 -18.22 -0.04
CA GLU A 214 8.69 -18.76 -0.49
C GLU A 214 8.60 -19.04 -1.99
N VAL A 215 9.48 -18.37 -2.73
CA VAL A 215 9.68 -18.66 -4.13
C VAL A 215 10.47 -19.96 -4.19
N VAL A 216 9.76 -21.07 -4.12
CA VAL A 216 10.34 -22.31 -4.62
C VAL A 216 10.46 -22.09 -6.12
N ILE A 217 11.66 -21.69 -6.55
CA ILE A 217 12.03 -21.76 -7.97
C ILE A 217 12.06 -23.26 -8.25
N VAL A 218 10.93 -23.81 -8.60
CA VAL A 218 10.91 -25.15 -9.18
C VAL A 218 11.66 -25.00 -10.49
N ASP A 219 12.76 -25.73 -10.60
CA ASP A 219 13.48 -25.89 -11.85
C ASP A 219 12.56 -26.61 -12.84
N SER A 220 11.65 -25.84 -13.40
CA SER A 220 10.71 -26.33 -14.38
C SER A 220 11.37 -26.33 -15.75
N SER A 221 11.04 -27.30 -16.57
CA SER A 221 11.62 -27.48 -17.91
C SER A 221 11.54 -26.27 -18.85
N TYR A 222 10.77 -25.23 -18.50
CA TYR A 222 10.64 -23.98 -19.25
C TYR A 222 11.38 -22.79 -18.62
N ASP A 223 12.01 -22.99 -17.45
CA ASP A 223 12.69 -21.94 -16.69
C ASP A 223 14.18 -22.21 -16.50
N ARG A 224 14.73 -22.97 -17.44
CA ARG A 224 16.00 -23.66 -17.26
C ARG A 224 17.17 -22.76 -17.14
N GLN A 225 17.41 -21.64 -17.25
CA GLN A 225 18.74 -20.99 -17.13
C GLN A 225 18.75 -19.48 -17.17
N TRP A 226 17.62 -18.85 -17.28
CA TRP A 226 17.54 -17.40 -17.41
C TRP A 226 18.47 -16.86 -18.51
N ALA A 227 18.57 -17.61 -19.60
CA ALA A 227 19.46 -17.24 -20.69
C ALA A 227 19.11 -15.87 -21.30
N GLU A 228 17.86 -15.45 -21.14
CA GLU A 228 17.43 -14.10 -21.52
C GLU A 228 17.98 -13.00 -20.62
N GLN A 229 18.41 -13.31 -19.40
CA GLN A 229 18.85 -12.28 -18.44
C GLN A 229 20.10 -11.55 -18.92
N PRO A 230 20.04 -10.25 -19.24
CA PRO A 230 21.21 -9.47 -19.62
C PRO A 230 22.17 -9.24 -18.47
N GLU A 231 23.37 -8.79 -18.79
CA GLU A 231 24.33 -8.36 -17.80
C GLU A 231 23.81 -7.18 -16.99
N LYS A 232 24.01 -7.24 -15.67
CA LYS A 232 23.72 -6.12 -14.79
C LYS A 232 24.76 -5.03 -14.99
N VAL A 233 24.31 -3.86 -15.41
CA VAL A 233 25.16 -2.66 -15.52
C VAL A 233 24.89 -1.77 -14.32
N GLU A 234 25.92 -1.52 -13.53
CA GLU A 234 25.80 -0.63 -12.37
C GLU A 234 25.71 0.83 -12.83
N ASN A 235 24.57 1.44 -12.57
CA ASN A 235 24.31 2.85 -12.83
C ASN A 235 23.31 3.34 -11.77
N LYS A 236 23.59 4.50 -11.17
CA LYS A 236 22.73 5.07 -10.13
C LYS A 236 21.28 5.36 -10.57
N HIS A 237 21.06 5.41 -11.87
CA HIS A 237 19.74 5.64 -12.47
C HIS A 237 19.05 4.36 -12.94
N TYR A 238 19.69 3.20 -12.78
CA TYR A 238 19.13 1.93 -13.23
C TYR A 238 18.60 1.11 -12.07
N ILE A 239 17.35 0.71 -12.18
CA ILE A 239 16.72 -0.23 -11.26
C ILE A 239 16.62 -1.58 -11.97
N HIS A 240 17.29 -2.58 -11.43
CA HIS A 240 17.18 -3.97 -11.88
C HIS A 240 16.20 -4.72 -11.01
N LYS A 241 15.16 -5.30 -11.62
CA LYS A 241 14.15 -6.07 -10.89
C LYS A 241 13.66 -7.25 -11.70
N THR A 242 13.39 -8.37 -11.02
CA THR A 242 12.68 -9.52 -11.58
C THR A 242 11.29 -9.61 -10.95
N TYR A 243 10.29 -9.75 -11.79
CA TYR A 243 8.92 -9.97 -11.42
C TYR A 243 8.58 -11.45 -11.47
N TYR A 244 7.87 -11.89 -10.49
CA TYR A 244 7.38 -13.27 -10.39
C TYR A 244 5.85 -13.26 -10.40
N SER A 245 5.27 -14.30 -10.95
CA SER A 245 3.82 -14.53 -10.90
C SER A 245 3.52 -16.00 -10.59
N THR A 246 2.32 -16.26 -10.10
CA THR A 246 1.86 -17.61 -9.84
C THR A 246 1.03 -18.10 -11.03
N LEU A 247 1.38 -19.25 -11.58
CA LEU A 247 0.60 -19.93 -12.61
C LEU A 247 -0.64 -20.60 -12.01
N MET A 248 -1.58 -21.04 -12.86
CA MET A 248 -2.81 -21.70 -12.43
C MET A 248 -2.59 -22.97 -11.62
N ASP A 249 -1.52 -23.70 -11.89
CA ASP A 249 -1.13 -24.91 -11.17
C ASP A 249 -0.48 -24.61 -9.81
N GLY A 250 -0.42 -23.33 -9.42
CA GLY A 250 0.16 -22.88 -8.17
C GLY A 250 1.67 -22.68 -8.23
N GLN A 251 2.34 -22.98 -9.34
CA GLN A 251 3.77 -22.74 -9.46
C GLN A 251 4.07 -21.25 -9.55
N ARG A 252 5.00 -20.79 -8.72
CA ARG A 252 5.54 -19.45 -8.81
C ARG A 252 6.73 -19.43 -9.77
N VAL A 253 6.58 -18.63 -10.81
CA VAL A 253 7.58 -18.57 -11.89
C VAL A 253 8.05 -17.13 -12.11
N ARG A 254 9.23 -16.98 -12.66
CA ARG A 254 9.72 -15.72 -13.20
C ARG A 254 8.79 -15.27 -14.33
N ASN A 255 8.30 -14.05 -14.25
CA ASN A 255 7.48 -13.45 -15.30
C ASN A 255 8.35 -12.69 -16.30
N PHE A 256 9.12 -11.73 -15.82
CA PHE A 256 10.12 -10.99 -16.59
C PHE A 256 11.09 -10.24 -15.68
N SER A 257 12.22 -9.82 -16.24
CA SER A 257 13.19 -8.95 -15.59
C SER A 257 13.33 -7.65 -16.36
N VAL A 258 13.70 -6.58 -15.67
CA VAL A 258 13.86 -5.24 -16.24
C VAL A 258 15.16 -4.56 -15.80
N CYS A 259 15.66 -3.68 -16.66
CA CYS A 259 16.56 -2.60 -16.29
C CYS A 259 15.83 -1.28 -16.56
N TYR A 260 15.24 -0.69 -15.53
CA TYR A 260 14.48 0.56 -15.64
C TYR A 260 15.38 1.77 -15.46
N ASP A 261 15.35 2.69 -16.42
CA ASP A 261 16.07 3.96 -16.39
C ASP A 261 15.15 5.05 -15.79
N THR A 262 15.47 5.50 -14.58
CA THR A 262 14.68 6.47 -13.84
C THR A 262 14.73 7.89 -14.45
N VAL A 263 15.75 8.20 -15.24
CA VAL A 263 15.87 9.49 -15.95
C VAL A 263 15.02 9.48 -17.22
N LYS A 264 15.06 8.39 -17.97
CA LYS A 264 14.23 8.26 -19.18
C LYS A 264 12.80 7.84 -18.88
N MET A 265 12.51 7.39 -17.63
CA MET A 265 11.24 6.80 -17.23
C MET A 265 10.79 5.67 -18.18
N CYS A 266 11.74 4.85 -18.58
CA CYS A 266 11.55 3.75 -19.51
C CYS A 266 12.59 2.67 -19.25
N SER A 267 12.24 1.41 -19.44
CA SER A 267 13.22 0.33 -19.34
C SER A 267 14.19 0.34 -20.52
N ARG A 268 15.48 0.18 -20.19
CA ARG A 268 16.54 -0.04 -21.20
C ARG A 268 16.37 -1.39 -21.86
N TRP A 269 15.93 -2.38 -21.08
CA TRP A 269 15.54 -3.69 -21.56
C TRP A 269 14.54 -4.35 -20.63
N VAL A 270 13.73 -5.25 -21.21
CA VAL A 270 12.85 -6.21 -20.55
C VAL A 270 13.18 -7.59 -21.11
N ALA A 271 13.45 -8.54 -20.22
CA ALA A 271 13.88 -9.89 -20.58
C ALA A 271 12.93 -10.93 -20.00
N TYR A 272 12.53 -11.92 -20.79
CA TYR A 272 11.53 -12.90 -20.36
C TYR A 272 11.61 -14.21 -21.14
N PRO A 273 11.17 -15.33 -20.52
CA PRO A 273 10.98 -16.59 -21.21
C PRO A 273 9.68 -16.60 -22.01
N GLY A 274 9.75 -17.04 -23.24
CA GLY A 274 8.61 -17.35 -24.09
C GLY A 274 8.33 -18.86 -24.10
N HIS A 275 7.20 -19.28 -23.53
CA HIS A 275 6.80 -20.69 -23.47
C HIS A 275 5.27 -20.82 -23.41
N SER A 276 4.74 -21.91 -23.94
CA SER A 276 3.30 -22.17 -24.00
C SER A 276 2.62 -22.18 -22.63
N VAL A 277 3.36 -22.50 -21.56
CA VAL A 277 2.82 -22.53 -20.19
C VAL A 277 2.30 -21.16 -19.74
N TYR A 278 2.95 -20.07 -20.14
CA TYR A 278 2.51 -18.71 -19.81
C TYR A 278 1.27 -18.28 -20.59
N ARG A 279 0.94 -18.99 -21.67
CA ARG A 279 -0.16 -18.66 -22.58
C ARG A 279 -1.38 -19.55 -22.42
N LYS A 280 -1.30 -20.60 -21.62
CA LYS A 280 -2.45 -21.43 -21.33
C LYS A 280 -3.51 -20.59 -20.65
N TRP A 281 -4.69 -20.52 -21.25
CA TRP A 281 -5.86 -19.91 -20.65
C TRP A 281 -6.26 -20.70 -19.41
N GLY A 282 -6.40 -20.01 -18.29
CA GLY A 282 -7.11 -20.53 -17.15
C GLY A 282 -8.60 -20.62 -17.40
N SER A 283 -9.30 -21.30 -16.51
CA SER A 283 -10.76 -21.16 -16.40
C SER A 283 -11.17 -19.71 -16.07
N TYR A 284 -10.20 -18.85 -15.87
CA TYR A 284 -10.30 -17.46 -15.49
C TYR A 284 -10.18 -16.59 -16.74
N GLN A 285 -11.29 -16.02 -17.16
CA GLN A 285 -11.29 -15.05 -18.25
C GLN A 285 -10.91 -13.67 -17.70
N VAL A 286 -9.84 -13.12 -18.22
CA VAL A 286 -9.27 -11.87 -17.76
C VAL A 286 -9.45 -10.83 -18.85
N GLY A 287 -10.08 -9.73 -18.53
CA GLY A 287 -10.18 -8.60 -19.44
C GLY A 287 -11.60 -8.04 -19.58
N GLU A 288 -11.66 -6.80 -20.04
CA GLU A 288 -12.91 -6.04 -20.17
C GLU A 288 -13.96 -6.69 -21.07
N ASN A 289 -13.53 -7.56 -21.97
CA ASN A 289 -14.39 -8.18 -22.97
C ASN A 289 -14.45 -9.70 -22.89
N ASN A 290 -14.14 -10.30 -21.76
CA ASN A 290 -14.18 -11.75 -21.53
C ASN A 290 -13.47 -12.64 -22.57
N ASN A 291 -13.04 -12.08 -23.69
CA ASN A 291 -12.43 -12.77 -24.83
C ASN A 291 -10.99 -12.35 -25.12
N SER A 292 -10.48 -11.25 -24.52
CA SER A 292 -9.18 -10.70 -24.92
C SER A 292 -8.02 -11.17 -24.05
N GLY A 293 -8.28 -11.71 -22.87
CA GLY A 293 -7.24 -12.06 -21.91
C GLY A 293 -6.47 -10.89 -21.31
N ARG A 294 -6.76 -9.66 -21.71
CA ARG A 294 -6.06 -8.46 -21.24
C ARG A 294 -6.70 -7.88 -20.00
N THR A 295 -5.86 -7.59 -18.99
CA THR A 295 -6.32 -6.99 -17.74
C THR A 295 -6.47 -5.47 -17.81
N ASN A 296 -5.78 -4.80 -18.74
CA ASN A 296 -5.63 -3.34 -18.77
C ASN A 296 -5.25 -2.73 -17.40
N ALA A 297 -4.49 -3.48 -16.64
CA ALA A 297 -4.16 -3.19 -15.24
C ALA A 297 -2.99 -2.22 -15.12
N TRP A 298 -3.08 -1.07 -15.77
CA TRP A 298 -2.05 -0.04 -15.84
C TRP A 298 -1.65 0.46 -14.46
N ALA A 299 -0.39 0.35 -14.10
CA ALA A 299 0.12 0.74 -12.79
C ALA A 299 1.64 0.97 -12.78
N PHE A 300 2.11 1.75 -11.79
CA PHE A 300 3.49 1.66 -11.34
C PHE A 300 3.63 0.52 -10.34
N ASP A 301 4.80 -0.04 -10.31
CA ASP A 301 5.20 -0.99 -9.29
C ASP A 301 6.02 -0.30 -8.18
N ASP A 302 6.13 -0.93 -7.02
CA ASP A 302 6.81 -0.35 -5.86
C ASP A 302 8.30 -0.06 -6.09
N ALA A 303 8.96 -0.80 -6.99
CA ALA A 303 10.37 -0.57 -7.30
C ALA A 303 10.65 0.80 -7.92
N VAL A 304 9.63 1.43 -8.51
CA VAL A 304 9.76 2.73 -9.18
C VAL A 304 8.82 3.79 -8.59
N THR A 305 8.25 3.50 -7.43
CA THR A 305 7.26 4.36 -6.78
C THR A 305 7.76 5.77 -6.48
N GLU A 306 9.02 5.91 -6.07
CA GLU A 306 9.62 7.23 -5.80
C GLU A 306 9.76 8.10 -7.04
N TYR A 307 9.72 7.49 -8.23
CA TYR A 307 9.75 8.15 -9.53
C TYR A 307 8.35 8.32 -10.13
N ALA A 308 7.35 7.77 -9.47
CA ALA A 308 5.97 7.92 -9.89
C ALA A 308 5.48 9.35 -9.59
N PRO A 309 4.48 9.85 -10.34
CA PRO A 309 3.87 11.14 -10.04
C PRO A 309 3.30 11.17 -8.64
N SER A 310 3.27 12.37 -8.07
CA SER A 310 2.57 12.60 -6.82
C SER A 310 1.12 12.09 -6.92
N THR A 311 0.74 11.49 -6.05
CA THR A 311 -0.19 10.53 -5.54
C THR A 311 -1.68 10.85 -5.52
N ASP A 312 -2.17 11.82 -6.24
CA ASP A 312 -3.61 12.15 -6.22
C ASP A 312 -4.51 11.13 -6.93
N TYR A 313 -3.91 10.05 -7.41
CA TYR A 313 -4.62 9.00 -8.13
C TYR A 313 -4.72 7.73 -7.30
N ASN A 314 -5.92 7.40 -6.92
CA ASN A 314 -6.22 6.13 -6.27
C ASN A 314 -6.35 5.02 -7.32
N CYS A 315 -5.26 4.41 -7.60
CA CYS A 315 -5.03 3.41 -8.61
C CYS A 315 -5.91 2.21 -8.59
N ALA A 316 -5.98 1.60 -7.47
CA ALA A 316 -6.80 0.40 -7.34
C ALA A 316 -8.23 0.66 -7.78
N TYR A 317 -8.71 1.88 -7.56
CA TYR A 317 -10.08 2.28 -7.84
C TYR A 317 -10.38 2.44 -9.31
N SER A 318 -9.55 3.15 -10.07
CA SER A 318 -9.85 3.39 -11.48
C SER A 318 -9.71 2.14 -12.34
N ILE A 319 -8.83 1.24 -11.98
CA ILE A 319 -8.71 -0.06 -12.66
C ILE A 319 -9.92 -0.94 -12.34
N VAL A 320 -10.32 -0.99 -11.08
CA VAL A 320 -11.48 -1.75 -10.62
C VAL A 320 -12.77 -1.20 -11.23
N SER A 321 -12.97 0.12 -11.20
CA SER A 321 -14.18 0.72 -11.75
C SER A 321 -14.31 0.56 -13.26
N LYS A 322 -13.21 0.55 -13.99
CA LYS A 322 -13.22 0.32 -15.43
C LYS A 322 -13.62 -1.11 -15.81
N TYR A 323 -13.27 -2.05 -14.98
CA TYR A 323 -13.60 -3.46 -15.18
C TYR A 323 -15.06 -3.73 -14.80
N ASP A 324 -15.53 -3.13 -13.73
CA ASP A 324 -16.82 -3.39 -13.11
C ASP A 324 -18.01 -2.77 -13.85
N SER A 325 -17.73 -1.81 -14.73
CA SER A 325 -18.77 -0.96 -15.32
C SER A 325 -19.75 -1.66 -16.25
N LYS A 326 -19.56 -2.94 -16.58
CA LYS A 326 -20.43 -3.65 -17.52
C LYS A 326 -20.99 -4.97 -17.06
N THR A 327 -20.41 -5.60 -16.07
CA THR A 327 -20.73 -6.99 -15.83
C THR A 327 -20.88 -7.37 -14.38
N ASP A 328 -20.66 -6.44 -13.44
CA ASP A 328 -20.54 -6.80 -12.03
C ASP A 328 -19.55 -7.98 -11.79
N ALA A 329 -18.74 -8.23 -12.81
CA ALA A 329 -17.83 -9.38 -12.88
C ALA A 329 -16.57 -9.17 -12.06
N TYR A 330 -16.44 -8.02 -11.43
CA TYR A 330 -15.46 -7.83 -10.39
C TYR A 330 -16.02 -8.41 -9.09
N ASP A 331 -16.17 -9.70 -9.12
CA ASP A 331 -16.22 -10.46 -7.90
C ASP A 331 -15.02 -10.04 -7.07
N THR A 332 -15.28 -9.45 -5.91
CA THR A 332 -14.25 -9.00 -4.97
C THR A 332 -13.32 -10.15 -4.56
N ALA A 333 -13.78 -11.39 -4.65
CA ALA A 333 -12.97 -12.60 -4.44
C ALA A 333 -11.98 -12.87 -5.58
N LYS A 334 -12.20 -12.28 -6.76
CA LYS A 334 -11.30 -12.39 -7.93
C LYS A 334 -10.50 -11.13 -8.16
N LYS A 335 -10.56 -10.16 -7.24
CA LYS A 335 -9.70 -8.99 -7.31
C LYS A 335 -8.26 -9.40 -7.42
N PRO A 336 -7.54 -8.74 -8.30
CA PRO A 336 -6.15 -9.03 -8.48
C PRO A 336 -5.39 -8.79 -7.22
N ILE A 337 -4.74 -9.81 -6.85
CA ILE A 337 -3.86 -9.85 -5.71
C ILE A 337 -2.47 -9.50 -6.23
N ILE A 338 -2.32 -8.29 -6.73
CA ILE A 338 -0.99 -7.70 -6.84
C ILE A 338 -0.90 -6.69 -5.71
N PRO A 339 -0.30 -7.06 -4.60
CA PRO A 339 -0.13 -6.17 -3.47
C PRO A 339 0.79 -5.00 -3.86
N HIS A 340 0.62 -3.88 -3.18
CA HIS A 340 1.45 -2.67 -3.34
C HIS A 340 1.45 -2.03 -4.71
N ARG A 341 0.42 -2.30 -5.50
CA ARG A 341 0.27 -1.66 -6.79
C ARG A 341 -0.26 -0.25 -6.62
N ARG A 342 0.47 0.71 -7.17
CA ARG A 342 0.00 2.09 -7.27
C ARG A 342 -0.54 2.36 -8.67
N GLN A 343 -1.41 3.34 -8.76
CA GLN A 343 -1.92 3.78 -10.04
C GLN A 343 -0.78 4.30 -10.89
N ALA A 344 -0.75 3.80 -12.10
CA ALA A 344 0.07 4.39 -13.11
C ALA A 344 -0.33 5.86 -13.28
N ASP A 345 0.66 6.66 -13.55
CA ASP A 345 0.49 8.02 -13.99
C ASP A 345 -0.57 8.11 -15.10
N ILE A 346 -1.26 9.23 -15.16
CA ILE A 346 -2.27 9.48 -16.17
C ILE A 346 -1.73 9.30 -17.61
N CYS A 347 -0.43 9.50 -17.82
CA CYS A 347 0.23 9.20 -19.08
C CYS A 347 0.12 7.73 -19.43
N PHE A 348 0.27 6.84 -18.44
CA PHE A 348 0.18 5.39 -18.64
C PHE A 348 -1.26 4.90 -18.70
N THR A 349 -2.18 5.53 -17.97
CA THR A 349 -3.60 5.14 -18.00
C THR A 349 -4.34 5.66 -19.23
N ASN A 350 -4.05 6.90 -19.64
CA ASN A 350 -4.74 7.59 -20.74
C ASN A 350 -3.90 7.70 -22.03
N GLY A 351 -2.72 7.10 -22.05
CA GLY A 351 -1.80 7.13 -23.18
C GLY A 351 -0.90 8.36 -23.22
N PHE A 352 0.08 8.32 -24.11
CA PHE A 352 1.11 9.34 -24.25
C PHE A 352 0.71 10.53 -25.13
N GLY A 353 -0.47 10.51 -25.69
CA GLY A 353 -0.98 11.53 -26.58
C GLY A 353 -1.07 11.07 -28.03
N TRP A 354 -1.48 11.99 -28.89
CA TRP A 354 -1.69 11.69 -30.30
C TRP A 354 -0.39 11.26 -30.98
N GLY A 355 -0.45 10.20 -31.78
CA GLY A 355 0.71 9.62 -32.47
C GLY A 355 1.56 8.66 -31.64
N TRP A 356 1.29 8.48 -30.32
CA TRP A 356 2.07 7.64 -29.44
C TRP A 356 1.23 6.54 -28.80
N ALA A 357 1.75 5.33 -28.82
CA ALA A 357 1.19 4.15 -28.18
C ALA A 357 1.90 3.84 -26.86
N ARG A 358 1.21 3.16 -25.96
CA ARG A 358 1.79 2.45 -24.83
C ARG A 358 2.34 1.12 -25.34
N GLY A 359 3.54 1.16 -25.87
CA GLY A 359 4.20 -0.03 -26.45
C GLY A 359 4.59 -0.99 -25.34
N HIS A 360 4.07 -2.21 -25.38
CA HIS A 360 4.50 -3.27 -24.48
C HIS A 360 5.87 -3.79 -24.91
N MET A 361 6.78 -3.93 -23.95
CA MET A 361 8.05 -4.63 -24.20
C MET A 361 7.84 -6.15 -24.10
N LEU A 362 7.29 -6.64 -22.99
CA LEU A 362 6.70 -7.97 -22.92
C LEU A 362 5.22 -7.87 -23.35
N PRO A 363 4.82 -8.48 -24.47
CA PRO A 363 3.44 -8.39 -24.93
C PRO A 363 2.44 -9.02 -23.97
N SER A 364 1.31 -8.37 -23.76
CA SER A 364 0.20 -8.92 -22.96
C SER A 364 -0.22 -10.33 -23.44
N SER A 365 -0.20 -10.56 -24.74
CA SER A 365 -0.56 -11.84 -25.37
C SER A 365 0.36 -13.01 -25.03
N GLN A 366 1.51 -12.76 -24.46
CA GLN A 366 2.44 -13.80 -23.99
C GLN A 366 2.14 -14.25 -22.55
N ARG A 367 1.21 -13.60 -21.83
CA ARG A 367 0.95 -13.78 -20.41
C ARG A 367 -0.54 -13.92 -20.11
N TYR A 368 -1.15 -15.01 -20.57
CA TYR A 368 -2.58 -15.28 -20.38
C TYR A 368 -2.87 -16.39 -19.38
N ASN A 369 -1.88 -16.88 -18.65
CA ASN A 369 -2.09 -17.99 -17.74
C ASN A 369 -2.93 -17.57 -16.52
N THR A 370 -2.59 -16.48 -15.86
CA THR A 370 -3.36 -15.94 -14.74
C THR A 370 -3.55 -14.42 -14.87
N TRP A 371 -4.47 -13.89 -14.07
CA TRP A 371 -4.66 -12.44 -13.99
C TRP A 371 -3.37 -11.73 -13.55
N GLU A 372 -2.71 -12.22 -12.50
CA GLU A 372 -1.44 -11.67 -12.00
C GLU A 372 -0.37 -11.65 -13.09
N ASN A 373 -0.23 -12.77 -13.80
CA ASN A 373 0.73 -12.92 -14.88
C ASN A 373 0.53 -11.87 -15.97
N ASN A 374 -0.71 -11.62 -16.37
CA ASN A 374 -1.05 -10.62 -17.38
C ASN A 374 -0.98 -9.19 -16.84
N ALA A 375 -1.48 -8.93 -15.64
CA ALA A 375 -1.55 -7.59 -15.08
C ALA A 375 -0.17 -6.94 -14.92
N GLN A 376 0.85 -7.73 -14.62
CA GLN A 376 2.23 -7.24 -14.53
C GLN A 376 2.75 -6.71 -15.89
N THR A 377 2.21 -7.18 -17.02
CA THR A 377 2.59 -6.64 -18.33
C THR A 377 2.18 -5.18 -18.52
N CYS A 378 1.23 -4.70 -17.73
CA CYS A 378 0.77 -3.31 -17.73
C CYS A 378 1.54 -2.40 -16.76
N TYR A 379 2.59 -2.89 -16.11
CA TYR A 379 3.44 -2.03 -15.29
C TYR A 379 4.20 -1.02 -16.15
N ALA A 380 4.37 0.19 -15.64
CA ALA A 380 5.12 1.24 -16.32
C ALA A 380 6.55 0.80 -16.70
N THR A 381 7.15 -0.08 -15.92
CA THR A 381 8.46 -0.68 -16.20
C THR A 381 8.49 -1.58 -17.43
N ASN A 382 7.34 -1.99 -17.94
CA ASN A 382 7.20 -2.80 -19.16
C ASN A 382 6.71 -1.98 -20.36
N ILE A 383 6.57 -0.66 -20.22
CA ILE A 383 5.94 0.21 -21.23
C ILE A 383 6.96 1.20 -21.76
N MET A 384 6.99 1.36 -23.08
CA MET A 384 7.78 2.37 -23.79
C MET A 384 6.89 3.31 -24.59
N VAL A 385 7.36 4.53 -24.79
CA VAL A 385 6.72 5.47 -25.73
C VAL A 385 7.05 5.00 -27.14
N GLN A 386 6.07 4.44 -27.84
CA GLN A 386 6.23 3.87 -29.16
C GLN A 386 5.34 4.60 -30.16
N GLN A 387 5.82 4.84 -31.36
CA GLN A 387 5.01 5.45 -32.40
C GLN A 387 3.80 4.55 -32.72
N TYR A 388 2.62 5.17 -32.86
CA TYR A 388 1.34 4.44 -32.85
C TYR A 388 1.22 3.42 -33.99
N ASP A 389 1.50 3.87 -35.23
CA ASP A 389 1.38 3.01 -36.41
C ASP A 389 2.46 1.93 -36.44
N PHE A 390 3.68 2.24 -36.01
CA PHE A 390 4.74 1.25 -35.84
C PHE A 390 4.34 0.18 -34.82
N ASN A 391 3.78 0.59 -33.67
CA ASN A 391 3.36 -0.36 -32.63
C ASN A 391 2.26 -1.33 -33.14
N SER A 392 1.33 -0.85 -33.97
CA SER A 392 0.26 -1.68 -34.54
C SER A 392 0.61 -2.37 -35.86
N GLY A 393 1.71 -1.98 -36.48
CA GLY A 393 2.23 -2.51 -37.74
C GLY A 393 3.35 -3.53 -37.53
N SER A 394 4.53 -3.26 -38.08
CA SER A 394 5.65 -4.22 -38.08
C SER A 394 6.14 -4.67 -36.70
N TRP A 395 5.90 -3.88 -35.63
CA TRP A 395 6.15 -4.35 -34.26
C TRP A 395 5.22 -5.50 -33.88
N ALA A 396 3.93 -5.40 -34.25
CA ALA A 396 2.97 -6.48 -34.03
C ALA A 396 3.32 -7.74 -34.83
N ASP A 397 3.95 -7.59 -36.02
CA ASP A 397 4.45 -8.74 -36.81
C ASP A 397 5.58 -9.46 -36.12
N VAL A 398 6.54 -8.74 -35.52
CA VAL A 398 7.61 -9.36 -34.71
C VAL A 398 7.04 -10.02 -33.46
N GLU A 399 6.01 -9.45 -32.83
CA GLU A 399 5.33 -10.11 -31.72
C GLU A 399 4.58 -11.38 -32.17
N ALA A 400 4.04 -11.39 -33.38
CA ALA A 400 3.41 -12.58 -33.96
C ALA A 400 4.46 -13.66 -34.25
N LEU A 401 5.61 -13.29 -34.82
CA LEU A 401 6.74 -14.20 -35.01
C LEU A 401 7.16 -14.83 -33.67
N GLU A 402 7.40 -14.01 -32.66
CA GLU A 402 7.73 -14.46 -31.31
C GLU A 402 6.74 -15.49 -30.78
N ARG A 403 5.42 -15.19 -30.85
CA ARG A 403 4.37 -16.13 -30.42
C ARG A 403 4.42 -17.46 -31.14
N ASN A 404 4.70 -17.45 -32.44
CA ASN A 404 4.74 -18.63 -33.28
C ASN A 404 6.01 -19.47 -33.09
N LYS A 405 7.07 -18.86 -32.53
CA LYS A 405 8.35 -19.53 -32.30
C LYS A 405 8.54 -20.03 -30.87
N ASN A 406 7.53 -19.89 -29.99
CA ASN A 406 7.54 -20.56 -28.70
C ASN A 406 7.72 -22.07 -28.90
N CYS A 407 8.50 -22.68 -28.03
CA CYS A 407 8.85 -24.09 -28.13
C CYS A 407 8.91 -24.77 -26.76
N SER A 408 9.13 -26.08 -26.74
CA SER A 408 9.22 -26.85 -25.50
C SER A 408 10.49 -26.58 -24.71
N ASP A 409 11.56 -26.07 -25.39
CA ASP A 409 12.84 -25.75 -24.75
C ASP A 409 12.88 -24.31 -24.19
N THR A 410 11.95 -23.49 -24.44
CA THR A 410 11.92 -22.05 -24.12
C THR A 410 12.54 -21.19 -25.21
N LEU A 411 11.80 -20.17 -25.60
CA LEU A 411 12.30 -19.04 -26.38
C LEU A 411 12.75 -17.95 -25.41
N TYR A 412 14.01 -17.58 -25.47
CA TYR A 412 14.58 -16.51 -24.65
C TYR A 412 14.46 -15.19 -25.40
N VAL A 413 13.81 -14.21 -24.77
CA VAL A 413 13.46 -12.94 -25.40
C VAL A 413 14.03 -11.77 -24.61
N VAL A 414 14.64 -10.82 -25.31
CA VAL A 414 14.98 -9.51 -24.76
C VAL A 414 14.41 -8.44 -25.67
N VAL A 415 13.68 -7.51 -25.11
CA VAL A 415 13.16 -6.33 -25.78
C VAL A 415 13.80 -5.10 -25.17
N GLY A 416 14.21 -4.14 -25.97
CA GLY A 416 14.86 -2.97 -25.40
C GLY A 416 14.72 -1.71 -26.24
N THR A 417 15.27 -0.64 -25.68
CA THR A 417 15.19 0.72 -26.21
C THR A 417 16.56 1.36 -26.33
N LEU A 418 16.77 2.13 -27.41
CA LEU A 418 17.93 2.99 -27.56
C LEU A 418 17.50 4.45 -27.48
N PHE A 419 18.30 5.27 -26.82
CA PHE A 419 18.11 6.71 -26.68
C PHE A 419 19.36 7.40 -27.22
N GLU A 420 19.44 7.57 -28.51
CA GLU A 420 20.58 8.17 -29.21
C GLU A 420 20.41 9.68 -29.38
N ASP A 421 19.24 10.20 -28.99
CA ASP A 421 18.94 11.61 -28.86
C ASP A 421 18.27 11.91 -27.50
N ASN A 422 17.94 13.18 -27.29
CA ASN A 422 17.25 13.64 -26.09
C ASN A 422 15.76 13.90 -26.32
N LYS A 423 15.14 13.26 -27.29
CA LYS A 423 13.73 13.41 -27.54
C LYS A 423 12.90 12.97 -26.34
N THR A 424 11.98 13.81 -25.97
CA THR A 424 11.06 13.57 -24.86
C THR A 424 9.65 13.98 -25.22
N ILE A 425 8.67 13.44 -24.50
CA ILE A 425 7.32 13.96 -24.46
C ILE A 425 7.04 14.48 -23.06
N SER A 426 6.35 15.58 -22.98
CA SER A 426 5.83 16.12 -21.71
C SER A 426 4.33 16.00 -21.70
N ARG A 427 3.79 15.37 -20.67
CA ARG A 427 2.36 15.20 -20.53
C ARG A 427 1.98 15.14 -19.05
N PHE A 428 0.97 15.91 -18.67
CA PHE A 428 0.49 16.00 -17.28
C PHE A 428 1.61 16.27 -16.26
N GLY A 429 2.53 17.19 -16.62
CA GLY A 429 3.65 17.56 -15.75
C GLY A 429 4.83 16.61 -15.72
N ARG A 430 4.86 15.59 -16.62
CA ARG A 430 5.95 14.63 -16.72
C ARG A 430 6.69 14.70 -18.01
N THR A 431 7.99 14.43 -17.93
CA THR A 431 8.89 14.33 -19.08
C THR A 431 9.36 12.89 -19.19
N ILE A 432 9.03 12.23 -20.29
CA ILE A 432 9.32 10.83 -20.55
C ILE A 432 10.19 10.74 -21.80
N GLY A 433 11.27 9.97 -21.74
CA GLY A 433 12.14 9.74 -22.90
C GLY A 433 11.41 9.00 -24.01
N VAL A 434 11.60 9.45 -25.23
CA VAL A 434 11.14 8.74 -26.44
C VAL A 434 12.31 7.98 -27.00
N PRO A 435 12.27 6.64 -27.06
CA PRO A 435 13.34 5.86 -27.69
C PRO A 435 13.52 6.26 -29.17
N THR A 436 14.75 6.35 -29.62
CA THR A 436 15.05 6.49 -31.06
C THR A 436 14.83 5.19 -31.80
N HIS A 437 15.15 4.08 -31.14
CA HIS A 437 14.98 2.73 -31.70
C HIS A 437 14.40 1.79 -30.64
N CYS A 438 13.66 0.81 -31.15
CA CYS A 438 13.19 -0.35 -30.39
C CYS A 438 13.84 -1.61 -30.98
N TYR A 439 14.31 -2.51 -30.11
CA TYR A 439 14.87 -3.78 -30.57
C TYR A 439 14.21 -4.97 -29.88
N LYS A 440 14.25 -6.13 -30.56
CA LYS A 440 13.83 -7.41 -29.99
C LYS A 440 14.85 -8.47 -30.37
N LEU A 441 15.32 -9.23 -29.38
CA LEU A 441 16.29 -10.30 -29.51
C LEU A 441 15.62 -11.62 -29.18
N LEU A 442 15.85 -12.62 -30.01
CA LEU A 442 15.28 -13.96 -29.86
C LEU A 442 16.41 -14.99 -29.89
N LEU A 443 16.42 -15.92 -28.94
CA LEU A 443 17.32 -17.06 -28.87
C LEU A 443 16.55 -18.32 -28.50
N ARG A 444 16.78 -19.42 -29.22
CA ARG A 444 16.25 -20.73 -28.84
C ARG A 444 17.09 -21.85 -29.45
N THR A 445 16.87 -23.08 -29.01
CA THR A 445 17.37 -24.26 -29.73
C THR A 445 16.70 -24.35 -31.10
N LYS A 446 17.41 -24.82 -32.11
CA LYS A 446 16.90 -24.93 -33.48
C LYS A 446 15.75 -25.93 -33.56
N SER A 447 15.84 -27.08 -32.91
CA SER A 447 14.77 -28.07 -32.86
C SER A 447 13.59 -27.64 -31.97
N GLY A 448 13.83 -26.90 -30.88
CA GLY A 448 12.83 -26.46 -29.90
C GLY A 448 12.37 -27.54 -28.96
N SER A 449 13.01 -28.71 -28.92
CA SER A 449 12.60 -29.86 -28.10
C SER A 449 13.76 -30.74 -27.66
N THR A 450 14.94 -30.17 -27.46
CA THR A 450 16.13 -30.89 -27.04
C THR A 450 16.07 -31.32 -25.58
N ARG A 451 15.42 -30.52 -24.74
CA ARG A 451 15.43 -30.62 -23.26
C ARG A 451 16.82 -30.37 -22.67
N GLU A 452 17.72 -29.79 -23.44
CA GLU A 452 19.07 -29.42 -23.01
C GLU A 452 19.10 -27.97 -22.52
N ALA A 453 19.98 -27.74 -21.60
CA ALA A 453 20.25 -26.38 -21.14
C ALA A 453 21.05 -25.63 -22.22
N ILE A 454 20.72 -24.36 -22.46
CA ILE A 454 21.42 -23.52 -23.45
C ILE A 454 22.93 -23.49 -23.19
N SER A 455 23.37 -23.53 -21.92
CA SER A 455 24.79 -23.56 -21.55
C SER A 455 25.51 -24.82 -21.96
N ASP A 456 24.80 -25.93 -22.10
CA ASP A 456 25.35 -27.25 -22.34
C ASP A 456 25.53 -27.52 -23.85
N ILE A 457 24.87 -26.72 -24.67
CA ILE A 457 24.97 -26.81 -26.12
C ILE A 457 26.36 -26.33 -26.58
N THR A 458 27.06 -27.18 -27.29
CA THR A 458 28.45 -26.93 -27.75
C THR A 458 28.56 -26.61 -29.24
N SER A 459 27.46 -26.78 -29.99
CA SER A 459 27.43 -26.44 -31.42
C SER A 459 26.54 -25.21 -31.66
N ALA A 460 27.12 -24.18 -32.29
CA ALA A 460 26.34 -22.98 -32.64
C ALA A 460 25.26 -23.25 -33.69
N ASP A 461 25.33 -24.35 -34.43
CA ASP A 461 24.36 -24.71 -35.46
C ASP A 461 23.08 -25.36 -34.86
N GLU A 462 23.14 -25.76 -33.59
CA GLU A 462 21.98 -26.23 -32.81
C GLU A 462 21.15 -25.09 -32.21
N LEU A 463 21.64 -23.86 -32.29
CA LEU A 463 20.97 -22.65 -31.82
C LEU A 463 20.61 -21.74 -32.97
N ILE A 464 19.47 -21.08 -32.86
CA ILE A 464 19.09 -19.96 -33.72
C ILE A 464 18.94 -18.70 -32.88
N CYS A 465 19.56 -17.62 -33.34
CA CYS A 465 19.60 -16.34 -32.66
C CYS A 465 19.42 -15.22 -33.70
N ILE A 466 18.59 -14.21 -33.36
CA ILE A 466 18.34 -13.08 -34.24
C ILE A 466 18.01 -11.84 -33.41
N GLY A 467 18.34 -10.67 -33.95
CA GLY A 467 17.86 -9.38 -33.47
C GLY A 467 17.01 -8.69 -34.54
N PHE A 468 16.08 -7.84 -34.09
CA PHE A 468 15.33 -6.91 -34.92
C PHE A 468 15.54 -5.51 -34.37
N LEU A 469 15.84 -4.56 -35.23
CA LEU A 469 16.11 -3.18 -34.83
C LEU A 469 15.31 -2.21 -35.69
N PHE A 470 14.36 -1.53 -35.08
CA PHE A 470 13.47 -0.59 -35.75
C PHE A 470 13.73 0.83 -35.29
N GLU A 471 13.64 1.79 -36.19
CA GLU A 471 13.46 3.17 -35.83
C GLU A 471 12.06 3.37 -35.21
N ASN A 472 11.97 4.19 -34.17
CA ASN A 472 10.67 4.46 -33.49
C ASN A 472 9.95 5.65 -34.17
N ASN A 473 9.54 5.46 -35.39
CA ASN A 473 8.88 6.49 -36.22
C ASN A 473 7.85 5.87 -37.18
N GLU A 474 7.15 6.71 -37.94
CA GLU A 474 6.09 6.29 -38.87
C GLU A 474 6.62 5.45 -40.04
N SER A 475 7.89 5.63 -40.47
CA SER A 475 8.46 4.87 -41.57
C SER A 475 8.59 3.38 -41.25
N SER A 476 8.54 3.04 -39.97
CA SER A 476 8.60 1.66 -39.50
C SER A 476 7.24 0.94 -39.47
N LYS A 477 6.14 1.57 -39.91
CA LYS A 477 4.79 1.00 -39.85
C LYS A 477 4.65 -0.32 -40.63
N ASP A 478 5.06 -0.34 -41.88
CA ASP A 478 4.83 -1.46 -42.81
C ASP A 478 6.17 -2.07 -43.30
N VAL A 479 7.19 -2.03 -42.45
CA VAL A 479 8.52 -2.58 -42.79
C VAL A 479 8.46 -4.09 -42.77
N ASN A 480 8.97 -4.72 -43.82
CA ASN A 480 9.17 -6.15 -43.78
C ASN A 480 10.22 -6.50 -42.72
N ILE A 481 9.82 -7.26 -41.71
CA ILE A 481 10.67 -7.55 -40.54
C ILE A 481 11.99 -8.27 -40.89
N SER A 482 12.07 -8.97 -42.03
CA SER A 482 13.31 -9.56 -42.50
C SER A 482 14.38 -8.53 -42.88
N THR A 483 13.97 -7.33 -43.31
CA THR A 483 14.89 -6.25 -43.72
C THR A 483 15.52 -5.49 -42.56
N VAL A 484 14.90 -5.56 -41.38
CA VAL A 484 15.39 -4.95 -40.14
C VAL A 484 16.00 -5.99 -39.20
N ALA A 485 16.17 -7.21 -39.71
CA ALA A 485 16.89 -8.27 -39.00
C ALA A 485 18.37 -7.91 -38.90
N THR A 486 18.96 -8.17 -37.76
CA THR A 486 20.35 -7.91 -37.45
C THR A 486 20.89 -8.95 -36.45
N SER A 487 22.15 -8.90 -36.14
CA SER A 487 22.73 -9.78 -35.12
C SER A 487 22.57 -9.20 -33.70
N VAL A 488 22.55 -10.09 -32.72
CA VAL A 488 22.60 -9.68 -31.32
C VAL A 488 23.88 -8.90 -31.02
N ALA A 489 25.00 -9.32 -31.57
CA ALA A 489 26.29 -8.65 -31.40
C ALA A 489 26.26 -7.18 -31.85
N GLU A 490 25.53 -6.87 -32.93
CA GLU A 490 25.37 -5.48 -33.39
C GLU A 490 24.54 -4.65 -32.44
N ILE A 491 23.47 -5.22 -31.89
CA ILE A 491 22.64 -4.53 -30.90
C ILE A 491 23.40 -4.35 -29.58
N GLU A 492 24.22 -5.30 -29.14
CA GLU A 492 25.07 -5.15 -27.95
C GLU A 492 25.99 -3.93 -28.04
N LYS A 493 26.55 -3.64 -29.20
CA LYS A 493 27.42 -2.48 -29.41
C LYS A 493 26.69 -1.17 -29.23
N ARG A 494 25.45 -1.09 -29.70
CA ARG A 494 24.63 0.13 -29.60
C ARG A 494 23.97 0.27 -28.23
N ALA A 495 23.49 -0.83 -27.65
CA ALA A 495 22.75 -0.82 -26.38
C ALA A 495 23.66 -0.65 -25.15
N GLY A 496 24.92 -1.08 -25.23
CA GLY A 496 25.87 -1.06 -24.12
C GLY A 496 25.60 -2.14 -23.06
N PHE A 497 24.86 -3.19 -23.41
CA PHE A 497 24.56 -4.33 -22.54
C PHE A 497 25.06 -5.61 -23.21
N LYS A 498 25.34 -6.64 -22.41
CA LYS A 498 25.59 -8.00 -22.87
C LYS A 498 24.36 -8.86 -22.68
N PHE A 499 23.95 -9.56 -23.72
CA PHE A 499 22.76 -10.40 -23.74
C PHE A 499 23.13 -11.89 -23.79
N PHE A 500 22.21 -12.77 -23.44
CA PHE A 500 22.35 -14.22 -23.53
C PHE A 500 23.63 -14.74 -22.90
N ARG A 501 23.89 -14.33 -21.66
CA ARG A 501 25.18 -14.60 -20.96
C ARG A 501 25.43 -16.07 -20.66
N ASN A 502 24.35 -16.87 -20.62
CA ASN A 502 24.44 -18.31 -20.32
C ASN A 502 24.74 -19.18 -21.54
N LEU A 503 25.02 -18.58 -22.69
CA LEU A 503 25.56 -19.33 -23.82
C LEU A 503 26.94 -19.89 -23.47
N ASN A 504 27.20 -21.11 -23.93
CA ASN A 504 28.55 -21.69 -23.85
C ASN A 504 29.58 -20.72 -24.44
N PRO A 505 30.59 -20.30 -23.69
CA PRO A 505 31.55 -19.29 -24.13
C PRO A 505 32.25 -19.65 -25.46
N ALA A 506 32.46 -20.94 -25.74
CA ALA A 506 33.12 -21.39 -26.96
C ALA A 506 32.31 -21.09 -28.23
N ILE A 507 31.00 -20.92 -28.12
CA ILE A 507 30.13 -20.68 -29.28
C ILE A 507 29.37 -19.34 -29.19
N ALA A 508 29.45 -18.64 -28.07
CA ALA A 508 28.63 -17.45 -27.80
C ALA A 508 28.77 -16.39 -28.91
N ASP A 509 29.98 -16.05 -29.30
CA ASP A 509 30.22 -15.05 -30.36
C ASP A 509 29.65 -15.49 -31.72
N LYS A 510 29.81 -16.78 -32.07
CA LYS A 510 29.24 -17.32 -33.31
C LYS A 510 27.72 -17.28 -33.29
N VAL A 511 27.09 -17.63 -32.18
CA VAL A 511 25.63 -17.57 -32.01
C VAL A 511 25.12 -16.12 -32.06
N LYS A 512 25.73 -15.22 -31.32
CA LYS A 512 25.33 -13.79 -31.28
C LYS A 512 25.56 -13.06 -32.60
N SER A 513 26.46 -13.54 -33.43
CA SER A 513 26.71 -12.99 -34.77
C SER A 513 25.75 -13.51 -35.84
N GLN A 514 24.84 -14.43 -35.51
CA GLN A 514 23.86 -14.92 -36.47
C GLN A 514 22.91 -13.79 -36.89
N ASN A 515 22.65 -13.75 -38.20
CA ASN A 515 21.60 -12.94 -38.82
C ASN A 515 21.03 -13.74 -40.00
N ARG A 516 20.19 -14.71 -39.70
CA ARG A 516 19.58 -15.62 -40.67
C ARG A 516 18.06 -15.63 -40.55
N PRO A 517 17.36 -14.67 -41.20
CA PRO A 517 15.91 -14.61 -41.18
C PRO A 517 15.21 -15.90 -41.60
N SER A 518 15.81 -16.64 -42.55
CA SER A 518 15.28 -17.93 -43.02
C SER A 518 15.17 -19.00 -41.93
N ASP A 519 16.05 -19.03 -40.91
CA ASP A 519 15.91 -19.92 -39.75
C ASP A 519 14.66 -19.62 -38.93
N TRP A 520 14.13 -18.42 -39.05
CA TRP A 520 12.92 -17.95 -38.39
C TRP A 520 11.67 -18.02 -39.27
N GLY A 521 11.81 -18.43 -40.55
CA GLY A 521 10.74 -18.52 -41.52
C GLY A 521 10.32 -17.17 -42.11
N LEU A 522 11.26 -16.25 -42.20
CA LEU A 522 11.14 -14.91 -42.79
C LEU A 522 11.76 -14.84 -44.18
#